data_15e32dbbe8b517537bce5caec7f1112a
#
_entry.id   15e32dbbe8b517537bce5caec7f1112a
#
_cell.length_a   1.000
_cell.length_b   1.000
_cell.length_c   1.000
_cell.angle_alpha   90.00
_cell.angle_beta   90.00
_cell.angle_gamma   90.00
#
_symmetry.space_group_name_H-M   'P 1'
#
loop_
_entity.id
_entity.type
_entity.pdbx_description
1 polymer ?
#
loop_
_entity_poly.entity_id
_entity_poly.type
_entity_poly.pdbx_seq_one_letter_code
_entity_poly.pdbx_strand_id
1 'polypeptide(L)'
;AALADAAGETRRRLGKPSVVVANAGVAHGGPFATSDPAEWRRVVDVNLTGSAHTARAFLPDLLDTAGYHLQIASLASLGAAPMMSAYCASKAGVEAFAHSLRAEVAHRGVAVGIAYLNWIDTDMIRDADRHPVLRELRTHMPPPARRTFSADDVAARLVRALERRRSAVYVPGWLRLVQLGRASLPPVVARLSRRELPRLEAEDALGPTGPLGEGGRAGHAAGTRT
;
A
#
# COMPACT_ATOMS: atom_id res chain seq x y z
N ALA A 1 6.56 -10.30 -18.49
CA ALA A 1 7.75 -11.12 -18.64
C ALA A 1 8.43 -11.37 -17.28
N ALA A 2 9.08 -10.40 -16.63
CA ALA A 2 9.93 -10.61 -15.44
C ALA A 2 9.27 -11.38 -14.26
N LEU A 3 7.99 -11.10 -13.93
CA LEU A 3 7.30 -11.84 -12.86
C LEU A 3 7.00 -13.30 -13.23
N ALA A 4 6.70 -13.56 -14.50
CA ALA A 4 6.50 -14.93 -14.98
C ALA A 4 7.82 -15.73 -14.95
N ASP A 5 8.92 -15.08 -15.32
CA ASP A 5 10.25 -15.67 -15.27
C ASP A 5 10.68 -15.95 -13.83
N ALA A 6 10.43 -15.00 -12.90
CA ALA A 6 10.68 -15.18 -11.47
C ALA A 6 9.83 -16.32 -10.88
N ALA A 7 8.57 -16.46 -11.27
CA ALA A 7 7.73 -17.58 -10.83
C ALA A 7 8.26 -18.92 -11.36
N GLY A 8 8.68 -18.95 -12.63
CA GLY A 8 9.32 -20.13 -13.24
C GLY A 8 10.60 -20.54 -12.51
N GLU A 9 11.45 -19.57 -12.19
CA GLU A 9 12.69 -19.80 -11.45
C GLU A 9 12.43 -20.31 -10.03
N THR A 10 11.45 -19.70 -9.33
CA THR A 10 11.05 -20.15 -7.99
C THR A 10 10.63 -21.63 -8.02
N ARG A 11 9.79 -22.02 -9.00
CA ARG A 11 9.36 -23.43 -9.14
C ARG A 11 10.52 -24.38 -9.39
N ARG A 12 11.46 -23.98 -10.24
CA ARG A 12 12.61 -24.83 -10.54
C ARG A 12 13.53 -25.05 -9.35
N ARG A 13 13.76 -24.03 -8.53
CA ARG A 13 14.74 -24.06 -7.43
C ARG A 13 14.14 -24.53 -6.10
N LEU A 14 12.91 -24.11 -5.80
CA LEU A 14 12.31 -24.24 -4.47
C LEU A 14 11.00 -25.04 -4.47
N GLY A 15 10.49 -25.40 -5.64
CA GLY A 15 9.17 -26.00 -5.77
C GLY A 15 8.06 -24.97 -5.84
N LYS A 16 6.80 -25.44 -5.82
CA LYS A 16 5.61 -24.57 -5.91
C LYS A 16 5.43 -23.79 -4.61
N PRO A 17 5.41 -22.45 -4.65
CA PRO A 17 5.15 -21.67 -3.45
C PRO A 17 3.71 -21.86 -2.98
N SER A 18 3.55 -22.01 -1.67
CA SER A 18 2.26 -22.07 -0.99
C SER A 18 1.83 -20.74 -0.37
N VAL A 19 2.74 -19.77 -0.31
CA VAL A 19 2.48 -18.41 0.20
C VAL A 19 3.07 -17.39 -0.76
N VAL A 20 2.27 -16.38 -1.10
CA VAL A 20 2.69 -15.23 -1.92
C VAL A 20 2.30 -13.95 -1.22
N VAL A 21 3.25 -13.03 -1.06
CA VAL A 21 3.02 -11.71 -0.45
C VAL A 21 3.25 -10.63 -1.50
N ALA A 22 2.18 -9.96 -1.92
CA ALA A 22 2.26 -8.78 -2.79
C ALA A 22 2.57 -7.54 -1.93
N ASN A 23 3.86 -7.28 -1.73
CA ASN A 23 4.37 -6.24 -0.83
C ASN A 23 4.92 -5.01 -1.57
N ALA A 24 5.44 -5.18 -2.78
CA ALA A 24 6.07 -4.09 -3.52
C ALA A 24 5.15 -2.86 -3.60
N GLY A 25 5.71 -1.69 -3.33
CA GLY A 25 4.95 -0.46 -3.36
C GLY A 25 5.84 0.77 -3.29
N VAL A 26 5.38 1.83 -3.94
CA VAL A 26 6.02 3.14 -3.97
C VAL A 26 5.00 4.21 -3.61
N ALA A 27 5.49 5.37 -3.19
CA ALA A 27 4.64 6.53 -2.93
C ALA A 27 5.29 7.78 -3.53
N HIS A 28 4.44 8.67 -3.97
CA HIS A 28 4.77 10.01 -4.44
C HIS A 28 3.65 10.94 -3.99
N GLY A 29 3.98 12.07 -3.43
CA GLY A 29 3.04 13.08 -2.96
C GLY A 29 3.19 14.40 -3.71
N GLY A 30 2.16 15.22 -3.69
CA GLY A 30 2.13 16.55 -4.27
C GLY A 30 0.72 17.01 -4.62
N PRO A 31 0.51 18.32 -4.85
CA PRO A 31 -0.77 18.83 -5.32
C PRO A 31 -1.14 18.17 -6.65
N PHE A 32 -2.36 17.65 -6.76
CA PHE A 32 -2.77 16.92 -7.97
C PHE A 32 -2.70 17.79 -9.23
N ALA A 33 -3.02 19.08 -9.09
CA ALA A 33 -3.02 20.01 -10.22
C ALA A 33 -1.66 20.21 -10.88
N THR A 34 -0.57 20.06 -10.12
CA THR A 34 0.82 20.28 -10.57
C THR A 34 1.66 19.00 -10.56
N SER A 35 1.06 17.85 -10.18
CA SER A 35 1.76 16.57 -10.16
C SER A 35 2.07 16.09 -11.58
N ASP A 36 3.24 15.47 -11.75
CA ASP A 36 3.59 14.80 -13.01
C ASP A 36 2.67 13.59 -13.25
N PRO A 37 1.91 13.57 -14.37
CA PRO A 37 1.08 12.43 -14.72
C PRO A 37 1.84 11.09 -14.85
N ALA A 38 3.11 11.14 -15.22
CA ALA A 38 3.94 9.94 -15.34
C ALA A 38 4.23 9.34 -13.96
N GLU A 39 4.57 10.17 -12.97
CA GLU A 39 4.78 9.74 -11.58
C GLU A 39 3.47 9.23 -10.95
N TRP A 40 2.35 9.90 -11.22
CA TRP A 40 1.04 9.44 -10.77
C TRP A 40 0.72 8.04 -11.31
N ARG A 41 0.88 7.84 -12.62
CA ARG A 41 0.70 6.54 -13.29
C ARG A 41 1.62 5.48 -12.70
N ARG A 42 2.88 5.81 -12.50
CA ARG A 42 3.86 4.91 -11.95
C ARG A 42 3.47 4.35 -10.57
N VAL A 43 2.96 5.20 -9.68
CA VAL A 43 2.46 4.73 -8.37
C VAL A 43 1.36 3.70 -8.54
N VAL A 44 0.43 3.93 -9.47
CA VAL A 44 -0.66 2.96 -9.78
C VAL A 44 -0.10 1.69 -10.41
N ASP A 45 0.81 1.81 -11.36
CA ASP A 45 1.40 0.67 -12.06
C ASP A 45 2.18 -0.25 -11.10
N VAL A 46 2.99 0.32 -10.21
CA VAL A 46 3.74 -0.48 -9.24
C VAL A 46 2.80 -1.09 -8.19
N ASN A 47 1.96 -0.27 -7.57
CA ASN A 47 1.19 -0.71 -6.41
C ASN A 47 0.00 -1.61 -6.79
N LEU A 48 -0.77 -1.24 -7.81
CA LEU A 48 -1.98 -1.96 -8.21
C LEU A 48 -1.71 -2.97 -9.33
N THR A 49 -1.23 -2.52 -10.47
CA THR A 49 -0.97 -3.38 -11.63
C THR A 49 0.10 -4.42 -11.31
N GLY A 50 1.18 -4.02 -10.62
CA GLY A 50 2.22 -4.92 -10.15
C GLY A 50 1.73 -5.98 -9.16
N SER A 51 0.83 -5.61 -8.24
CA SER A 51 0.19 -6.58 -7.33
C SER A 51 -0.67 -7.60 -8.07
N ALA A 52 -1.46 -7.14 -9.04
CA ALA A 52 -2.28 -8.03 -9.87
C ALA A 52 -1.41 -8.96 -10.74
N HIS A 53 -0.32 -8.46 -11.32
CA HIS A 53 0.64 -9.28 -12.05
C HIS A 53 1.35 -10.30 -11.15
N THR A 54 1.70 -9.93 -9.92
CA THR A 54 2.27 -10.86 -8.93
C THR A 54 1.28 -11.98 -8.63
N ALA A 55 0.04 -11.63 -8.30
CA ALA A 55 -0.99 -12.63 -8.08
C ALA A 55 -1.14 -13.56 -9.29
N ARG A 56 -1.27 -13.00 -10.51
CA ARG A 56 -1.44 -13.78 -11.75
C ARG A 56 -0.29 -14.74 -12.03
N ALA A 57 0.95 -14.32 -11.77
CA ALA A 57 2.14 -15.14 -12.03
C ALA A 57 2.24 -16.37 -11.12
N PHE A 58 1.78 -16.24 -9.87
CA PHE A 58 1.88 -17.27 -8.84
C PHE A 58 0.54 -17.97 -8.55
N LEU A 59 -0.58 -17.50 -9.10
CA LEU A 59 -1.90 -18.09 -8.85
C LEU A 59 -1.98 -19.57 -9.21
N PRO A 60 -1.39 -20.06 -10.32
CA PRO A 60 -1.37 -21.50 -10.61
C PRO A 60 -0.78 -22.33 -9.49
N ASP A 61 0.35 -21.87 -8.90
CA ASP A 61 0.99 -22.58 -7.79
C ASP A 61 0.13 -22.56 -6.52
N LEU A 62 -0.50 -21.42 -6.23
CA LEU A 62 -1.42 -21.30 -5.10
C LEU A 62 -2.66 -22.19 -5.25
N LEU A 63 -3.16 -22.36 -6.47
CA LEU A 63 -4.27 -23.28 -6.76
C LEU A 63 -3.87 -24.73 -6.54
N ASP A 64 -2.65 -25.12 -6.93
CA ASP A 64 -2.13 -26.47 -6.75
C ASP A 64 -1.81 -26.80 -5.28
N THR A 65 -1.39 -25.80 -4.51
CA THR A 65 -1.00 -25.98 -3.09
C THR A 65 -2.13 -25.66 -2.11
N ALA A 66 -3.32 -25.29 -2.60
CA ALA A 66 -4.38 -24.66 -1.79
C ALA A 66 -3.80 -23.53 -0.92
N GLY A 67 -2.96 -22.68 -1.51
CA GLY A 67 -2.06 -21.75 -0.85
C GLY A 67 -2.72 -20.49 -0.29
N TYR A 68 -1.89 -19.50 0.03
CA TYR A 68 -2.33 -18.23 0.61
C TYR A 68 -1.68 -17.03 -0.10
N HIS A 69 -2.50 -16.08 -0.54
CA HIS A 69 -2.07 -14.78 -1.06
C HIS A 69 -2.28 -13.68 -0.01
N LEU A 70 -1.25 -12.92 0.34
CA LEU A 70 -1.35 -11.74 1.20
C LEU A 70 -1.14 -10.48 0.38
N GLN A 71 -2.15 -9.62 0.33
CA GLN A 71 -2.06 -8.30 -0.27
C GLN A 71 -1.72 -7.26 0.79
N ILE A 72 -0.62 -6.52 0.60
CA ILE A 72 -0.29 -5.40 1.48
C ILE A 72 -1.05 -4.14 1.03
N ALA A 73 -2.00 -3.77 1.84
CA ALA A 73 -2.79 -2.55 1.74
C ALA A 73 -2.28 -1.48 2.74
N SER A 74 -3.10 -0.48 3.04
CA SER A 74 -2.73 0.64 3.91
C SER A 74 -3.97 1.24 4.57
N LEU A 75 -3.79 2.06 5.61
CA LEU A 75 -4.80 3.01 6.06
C LEU A 75 -5.32 3.88 4.89
N ALA A 76 -4.46 4.19 3.93
CA ALA A 76 -4.81 4.92 2.71
C ALA A 76 -5.85 4.20 1.82
N SER A 77 -6.07 2.89 2.01
CA SER A 77 -7.16 2.16 1.34
C SER A 77 -8.53 2.52 1.91
N LEU A 78 -8.58 2.98 3.16
CA LEU A 78 -9.83 3.20 3.90
C LEU A 78 -10.33 4.64 3.79
N GLY A 79 -9.45 5.59 3.48
CA GLY A 79 -9.78 7.01 3.47
C GLY A 79 -8.99 7.79 2.44
N ALA A 80 -9.16 9.11 2.48
CA ALA A 80 -8.41 10.05 1.66
C ALA A 80 -7.21 10.61 2.44
N ALA A 81 -6.13 10.91 1.72
CA ALA A 81 -5.02 11.71 2.22
C ALA A 81 -4.72 12.81 1.18
N PRO A 82 -4.84 14.09 1.54
CA PRO A 82 -4.44 15.19 0.67
C PRO A 82 -3.00 14.99 0.19
N MET A 83 -2.69 15.45 -1.00
CA MET A 83 -1.37 15.32 -1.62
C MET A 83 -0.95 13.89 -2.01
N MET A 84 -1.76 12.86 -1.71
CA MET A 84 -1.43 11.45 -1.91
C MET A 84 -2.43 10.72 -2.82
N SER A 85 -3.01 11.41 -3.81
CA SER A 85 -4.10 10.88 -4.63
C SER A 85 -3.77 9.56 -5.34
N ALA A 86 -2.60 9.45 -5.98
CA ALA A 86 -2.14 8.22 -6.65
C ALA A 86 -1.99 7.06 -5.66
N TYR A 87 -1.38 7.34 -4.50
CA TYR A 87 -1.17 6.33 -3.46
C TYR A 87 -2.50 5.83 -2.90
N CYS A 88 -3.42 6.74 -2.53
CA CYS A 88 -4.75 6.36 -2.04
C CYS A 88 -5.52 5.57 -3.09
N ALA A 89 -5.55 6.01 -4.34
CA ALA A 89 -6.21 5.30 -5.44
C ALA A 89 -5.64 3.90 -5.63
N SER A 90 -4.30 3.76 -5.65
CA SER A 90 -3.65 2.47 -5.79
C SER A 90 -3.93 1.52 -4.62
N LYS A 91 -3.92 2.03 -3.38
CA LYS A 91 -4.17 1.21 -2.18
C LYS A 91 -5.65 0.83 -2.01
N ALA A 92 -6.58 1.69 -2.40
CA ALA A 92 -8.00 1.33 -2.51
C ALA A 92 -8.23 0.28 -3.63
N GLY A 93 -7.54 0.43 -4.76
CA GLY A 93 -7.58 -0.52 -5.86
C GLY A 93 -7.09 -1.92 -5.47
N VAL A 94 -5.98 -2.06 -4.75
CA VAL A 94 -5.50 -3.38 -4.31
C VAL A 94 -6.42 -4.02 -3.28
N GLU A 95 -7.10 -3.23 -2.43
CA GLU A 95 -8.13 -3.75 -1.53
C GLU A 95 -9.29 -4.38 -2.34
N ALA A 96 -9.83 -3.63 -3.30
CA ALA A 96 -10.91 -4.10 -4.16
C ALA A 96 -10.48 -5.34 -4.98
N PHE A 97 -9.28 -5.31 -5.57
CA PHE A 97 -8.69 -6.43 -6.27
C PHE A 97 -8.60 -7.69 -5.39
N ALA A 98 -8.09 -7.56 -4.18
CA ALA A 98 -7.92 -8.70 -3.27
C ALA A 98 -9.28 -9.28 -2.81
N HIS A 99 -10.32 -8.44 -2.65
CA HIS A 99 -11.67 -8.91 -2.38
C HIS A 99 -12.25 -9.71 -3.55
N SER A 100 -12.08 -9.23 -4.79
CA SER A 100 -12.52 -9.92 -6.00
C SER A 100 -11.79 -11.25 -6.17
N LEU A 101 -10.45 -11.23 -6.08
CA LEU A 101 -9.65 -12.46 -6.18
C LEU A 101 -10.05 -13.49 -5.13
N ARG A 102 -10.32 -13.07 -3.88
CA ARG A 102 -10.79 -13.97 -2.83
C ARG A 102 -12.08 -14.68 -3.23
N ALA A 103 -13.05 -13.94 -3.77
CA ALA A 103 -14.33 -14.52 -4.21
C ALA A 103 -14.14 -15.52 -5.36
N GLU A 104 -13.21 -15.24 -6.28
CA GLU A 104 -12.93 -16.10 -7.42
C GLU A 104 -12.29 -17.44 -7.03
N VAL A 105 -11.38 -17.44 -6.04
CA VAL A 105 -10.52 -18.61 -5.74
C VAL A 105 -10.89 -19.38 -4.48
N ALA A 106 -11.84 -18.88 -3.68
CA ALA A 106 -12.22 -19.49 -2.41
C ALA A 106 -12.68 -20.95 -2.57
N HIS A 107 -13.45 -21.24 -3.61
CA HIS A 107 -13.95 -22.59 -3.94
C HIS A 107 -12.84 -23.60 -4.30
N ARG A 108 -11.63 -23.08 -4.61
CA ARG A 108 -10.43 -23.88 -4.93
C ARG A 108 -9.51 -24.04 -3.71
N GLY A 109 -9.93 -23.61 -2.52
CA GLY A 109 -9.15 -23.72 -1.29
C GLY A 109 -8.04 -22.67 -1.12
N VAL A 110 -7.87 -21.76 -2.07
CA VAL A 110 -6.90 -20.66 -1.95
C VAL A 110 -7.46 -19.58 -1.02
N ALA A 111 -6.70 -19.22 0.00
CA ALA A 111 -7.05 -18.10 0.87
C ALA A 111 -6.39 -16.80 0.40
N VAL A 112 -7.12 -15.69 0.52
CA VAL A 112 -6.61 -14.36 0.20
C VAL A 112 -6.81 -13.45 1.41
N GLY A 113 -5.71 -12.92 1.94
CA GLY A 113 -5.68 -11.98 3.06
C GLY A 113 -5.34 -10.56 2.60
N ILE A 114 -5.80 -9.57 3.38
CA ILE A 114 -5.45 -8.16 3.19
C ILE A 114 -4.86 -7.64 4.49
N ALA A 115 -3.67 -7.04 4.41
CA ALA A 115 -3.02 -6.39 5.54
C ALA A 115 -3.21 -4.87 5.46
N TYR A 116 -4.00 -4.32 6.37
CA TYR A 116 -4.19 -2.88 6.53
C TYR A 116 -3.15 -2.36 7.51
N LEU A 117 -2.18 -1.63 6.98
CA LEU A 117 -1.04 -1.14 7.74
C LEU A 117 -1.12 0.38 7.89
N ASN A 118 -0.69 0.88 9.06
CA ASN A 118 -0.50 2.30 9.30
C ASN A 118 1.00 2.64 9.12
N TRP A 119 1.52 3.60 9.86
CA TRP A 119 2.92 4.03 9.80
C TRP A 119 3.85 2.93 10.29
N ILE A 120 4.72 2.45 9.41
CA ILE A 120 5.76 1.45 9.72
C ILE A 120 7.11 2.13 9.52
N ASP A 121 8.03 1.92 10.43
CA ASP A 121 9.39 2.45 10.32
C ASP A 121 10.12 1.81 9.13
N THR A 122 10.02 2.48 8.01
CA THR A 122 10.62 2.14 6.72
C THR A 122 11.20 3.39 6.09
N ASP A 123 12.07 3.25 5.10
CA ASP A 123 12.64 4.40 4.38
C ASP A 123 11.57 5.30 3.78
N MET A 124 10.48 4.72 3.28
CA MET A 124 9.34 5.47 2.74
C MET A 124 8.73 6.41 3.79
N ILE A 125 8.57 5.97 5.02
CA ILE A 125 7.98 6.78 6.09
C ILE A 125 8.99 7.77 6.64
N ARG A 126 10.27 7.40 6.76
CA ARG A 126 11.34 8.33 7.14
C ARG A 126 11.48 9.47 6.14
N ASP A 127 11.35 9.19 4.83
CA ASP A 127 11.36 10.22 3.79
C ASP A 127 10.08 11.09 3.86
N ALA A 128 8.91 10.49 4.07
CA ALA A 128 7.66 11.23 4.25
C ALA A 128 7.71 12.17 5.47
N ASP A 129 8.32 11.76 6.57
CA ASP A 129 8.47 12.58 7.77
C ASP A 129 9.48 13.74 7.59
N ARG A 130 10.39 13.65 6.61
CA ARG A 130 11.27 14.77 6.21
C ARG A 130 10.53 15.83 5.41
N HIS A 131 9.43 15.46 4.74
CA HIS A 131 8.65 16.40 3.93
C HIS A 131 7.72 17.23 4.83
N PRO A 132 7.84 18.58 4.85
CA PRO A 132 7.13 19.44 5.80
C PRO A 132 5.61 19.21 5.80
N VAL A 133 5.00 19.15 4.61
CA VAL A 133 3.54 18.98 4.46
C VAL A 133 3.05 17.63 4.96
N LEU A 134 3.75 16.54 4.61
CA LEU A 134 3.33 15.19 5.04
C LEU A 134 3.48 15.04 6.56
N ARG A 135 4.53 15.62 7.12
CA ARG A 135 4.73 15.69 8.57
C ARG A 135 3.62 16.49 9.25
N GLU A 136 3.28 17.67 8.71
CA GLU A 136 2.22 18.51 9.26
C GLU A 136 0.86 17.80 9.18
N LEU A 137 0.49 17.25 8.03
CA LEU A 137 -0.75 16.47 7.89
C LEU A 137 -0.83 15.30 8.87
N ARG A 138 0.31 14.65 9.18
CA ARG A 138 0.37 13.59 10.19
C ARG A 138 0.12 14.13 11.60
N THR A 139 0.55 15.34 11.93
CA THR A 139 0.32 15.94 13.27
C THR A 139 -1.15 16.20 13.56
N HIS A 140 -1.99 16.35 12.52
CA HIS A 140 -3.43 16.53 12.65
C HIS A 140 -4.21 15.21 12.87
N MET A 141 -3.54 14.06 12.70
CA MET A 141 -4.16 12.77 13.00
C MET A 141 -4.31 12.58 14.53
N PRO A 142 -5.32 11.82 15.00
CA PRO A 142 -5.42 11.47 16.42
C PRO A 142 -4.14 10.77 16.93
N PRO A 143 -3.74 10.94 18.21
CA PRO A 143 -2.48 10.40 18.74
C PRO A 143 -2.23 8.91 18.43
N PRO A 144 -3.22 8.00 18.54
CA PRO A 144 -3.00 6.60 18.18
C PRO A 144 -2.66 6.38 16.71
N ALA A 145 -3.16 7.25 15.82
CA ALA A 145 -2.94 7.15 14.38
C ALA A 145 -1.59 7.71 13.93
N ARG A 146 -0.90 8.51 14.76
CA ARG A 146 0.45 9.05 14.47
C ARG A 146 1.57 8.07 14.79
N ARG A 147 1.29 7.04 15.61
CA ARG A 147 2.32 6.11 16.09
C ARG A 147 2.91 5.30 14.95
N THR A 148 4.24 5.26 14.89
CA THR A 148 5.01 4.38 14.00
C THR A 148 5.27 3.05 14.70
N PHE A 149 5.20 1.97 13.94
CA PHE A 149 5.45 0.60 14.39
C PHE A 149 6.76 0.09 13.79
N SER A 150 7.50 -0.71 14.53
CA SER A 150 8.68 -1.38 14.03
C SER A 150 8.32 -2.32 12.87
N ALA A 151 9.17 -2.38 11.85
CA ALA A 151 8.97 -3.30 10.72
C ALA A 151 8.96 -4.76 11.19
N ASP A 152 9.82 -5.11 12.15
CA ASP A 152 9.92 -6.47 12.70
C ASP A 152 8.65 -6.88 13.45
N ASP A 153 8.09 -5.99 14.28
CA ASP A 153 6.83 -6.25 14.99
C ASP A 153 5.66 -6.47 14.01
N VAL A 154 5.63 -5.66 12.94
CA VAL A 154 4.62 -5.82 11.89
C VAL A 154 4.82 -7.14 11.16
N ALA A 155 6.04 -7.46 10.73
CA ALA A 155 6.37 -8.72 10.07
C ALA A 155 5.97 -9.92 10.91
N ALA A 156 6.30 -9.93 12.21
CA ALA A 156 5.90 -11.00 13.12
C ALA A 156 4.37 -11.17 13.22
N ARG A 157 3.60 -10.08 13.13
CA ARG A 157 2.13 -10.13 13.10
C ARG A 157 1.61 -10.67 11.77
N LEU A 158 2.25 -10.31 10.66
CA LEU A 158 1.90 -10.81 9.33
C LEU A 158 2.18 -12.32 9.24
N VAL A 159 3.31 -12.81 9.75
CA VAL A 159 3.63 -14.25 9.80
C VAL A 159 2.55 -15.02 10.56
N ARG A 160 2.18 -14.58 11.77
CA ARG A 160 1.08 -15.21 12.53
C ARG A 160 -0.27 -15.20 11.80
N ALA A 161 -0.50 -14.18 10.97
CA ALA A 161 -1.71 -14.10 10.18
C ALA A 161 -1.67 -15.04 8.96
N LEU A 162 -0.51 -15.18 8.33
CA LEU A 162 -0.24 -16.17 7.27
C LEU A 162 -0.50 -17.60 7.77
N GLU A 163 0.12 -17.97 8.89
CA GLU A 163 -0.05 -19.30 9.52
C GLU A 163 -1.53 -19.62 9.81
N ARG A 164 -2.31 -18.61 10.21
CA ARG A 164 -3.74 -18.74 10.51
C ARG A 164 -4.64 -18.48 9.31
N ARG A 165 -4.07 -18.24 8.12
CA ARG A 165 -4.79 -17.95 6.87
C ARG A 165 -5.85 -16.86 7.04
N ARG A 166 -5.53 -15.78 7.76
CA ARG A 166 -6.48 -14.70 8.09
C ARG A 166 -6.90 -13.93 6.83
N SER A 167 -8.20 -13.70 6.70
CA SER A 167 -8.75 -12.89 5.59
C SER A 167 -8.47 -11.39 5.71
N ALA A 168 -8.19 -10.88 6.92
CA ALA A 168 -7.81 -9.50 7.15
C ALA A 168 -6.88 -9.39 8.37
N VAL A 169 -5.90 -8.50 8.26
CA VAL A 169 -4.92 -8.17 9.31
C VAL A 169 -4.88 -6.67 9.46
N TYR A 170 -5.01 -6.17 10.67
CA TYR A 170 -5.00 -4.75 10.97
C TYR A 170 -3.84 -4.43 11.91
N VAL A 171 -2.94 -3.55 11.49
CA VAL A 171 -1.82 -3.10 12.31
C VAL A 171 -1.77 -1.56 12.27
N PRO A 172 -2.16 -0.94 13.38
CA PRO A 172 -2.67 -1.48 14.65
C PRO A 172 -4.10 -2.01 14.56
N GLY A 173 -4.51 -2.80 15.57
CA GLY A 173 -5.81 -3.49 15.57
C GLY A 173 -7.04 -2.57 15.52
N TRP A 174 -6.93 -1.32 16.01
CA TRP A 174 -8.05 -0.35 15.96
C TRP A 174 -8.42 0.08 14.52
N LEU A 175 -7.56 -0.15 13.52
CA LEU A 175 -7.90 0.07 12.10
C LEU A 175 -9.15 -0.71 11.68
N ARG A 176 -9.49 -1.79 12.39
CA ARG A 176 -10.74 -2.51 12.16
C ARG A 176 -11.98 -1.64 12.43
N LEU A 177 -11.90 -0.77 13.42
CA LEU A 177 -12.99 0.19 13.71
C LEU A 177 -13.06 1.27 12.63
N VAL A 178 -11.91 1.72 12.15
CA VAL A 178 -11.83 2.67 11.02
C VAL A 178 -12.45 2.05 9.76
N GLN A 179 -12.21 0.78 9.50
CA GLN A 179 -12.83 0.06 8.38
C GLN A 179 -14.36 0.09 8.46
N LEU A 180 -14.93 -0.10 9.65
CA LEU A 180 -16.40 -0.05 9.84
C LEU A 180 -16.96 1.35 9.60
N GLY A 181 -16.22 2.40 10.02
CA GLY A 181 -16.62 3.79 9.86
C GLY A 181 -16.07 4.48 8.60
N ARG A 182 -15.50 3.74 7.64
CA ARG A 182 -14.74 4.33 6.51
C ARG A 182 -15.49 5.39 5.69
N ALA A 183 -16.81 5.27 5.60
CA ALA A 183 -17.64 6.23 4.87
C ALA A 183 -17.59 7.65 5.46
N SER A 184 -17.27 7.79 6.75
CA SER A 184 -17.14 9.10 7.41
C SER A 184 -15.78 9.75 7.21
N LEU A 185 -14.76 9.03 6.77
CA LEU A 185 -13.39 9.56 6.63
C LEU A 185 -13.27 10.65 5.57
N PRO A 186 -13.79 10.50 4.33
CA PRO A 186 -13.63 11.53 3.30
C PRO A 186 -14.20 12.89 3.72
N PRO A 187 -15.42 13.03 4.26
CA PRO A 187 -15.94 14.33 4.69
C PRO A 187 -15.15 14.93 5.87
N VAL A 188 -14.65 14.10 6.80
CA VAL A 188 -13.82 14.56 7.91
C VAL A 188 -12.49 15.11 7.39
N VAL A 189 -11.81 14.35 6.52
CA VAL A 189 -10.55 14.78 5.90
C VAL A 189 -10.77 16.05 5.09
N ALA A 190 -11.82 16.13 4.26
CA ALA A 190 -12.12 17.33 3.47
C ALA A 190 -12.35 18.56 4.36
N ARG A 191 -13.01 18.41 5.51
CA ARG A 191 -13.22 19.51 6.47
C ARG A 191 -11.90 19.99 7.09
N LEU A 192 -11.02 19.08 7.47
CA LEU A 192 -9.69 19.41 8.00
C LEU A 192 -8.82 20.09 6.93
N SER A 193 -8.80 19.54 5.73
CA SER A 193 -8.03 20.07 4.60
C SER A 193 -8.40 21.50 4.22
N ARG A 194 -9.70 21.85 4.28
CA ARG A 194 -10.15 23.24 4.04
C ARG A 194 -9.55 24.26 5.02
N ARG A 195 -9.12 23.83 6.19
CA ARG A 195 -8.52 24.70 7.21
C ARG A 195 -7.00 24.75 7.08
N GLU A 196 -6.38 23.62 6.80
CA GLU A 196 -4.93 23.47 6.87
C GLU A 196 -4.22 23.75 5.54
N LEU A 197 -4.79 23.30 4.40
CA LEU A 197 -4.12 23.47 3.11
C LEU A 197 -3.91 24.94 2.73
N PRO A 198 -4.84 25.89 2.94
CA PRO A 198 -4.59 27.31 2.62
C PRO A 198 -3.43 27.91 3.41
N ARG A 199 -3.19 27.45 4.64
CA ARG A 199 -2.07 27.91 5.48
C ARG A 199 -0.74 27.39 4.89
N LEU A 200 -0.70 26.09 4.54
CA LEU A 200 0.47 25.47 3.94
C LEU A 200 0.78 26.05 2.53
N GLU A 201 -0.25 26.44 1.79
CA GLU A 201 -0.11 27.10 0.50
C GLU A 201 0.49 28.50 0.65
N ALA A 202 0.02 29.26 1.64
CA ALA A 202 0.57 30.58 1.96
C ALA A 202 2.05 30.55 2.43
N GLU A 203 2.49 29.44 2.98
CA GLU A 203 3.87 29.18 3.40
C GLU A 203 4.75 28.59 2.28
N ASP A 204 4.23 28.51 1.04
CA ASP A 204 4.88 27.85 -0.12
C ASP A 204 5.34 26.41 0.17
N ALA A 205 4.64 25.74 1.09
CA ALA A 205 4.99 24.40 1.52
C ALA A 205 4.39 23.27 0.66
N LEU A 206 3.43 23.61 -0.23
CA LEU A 206 2.75 22.65 -1.10
C LEU A 206 3.57 22.32 -2.34
N GLY A 207 4.60 21.49 -2.18
CA GLY A 207 5.44 21.03 -3.27
C GLY A 207 5.34 19.50 -3.50
N PRO A 208 5.87 18.99 -4.63
CA PRO A 208 6.00 17.54 -4.84
C PRO A 208 7.01 16.95 -3.85
N THR A 209 6.73 15.76 -3.33
CA THR A 209 7.64 15.09 -2.40
C THR A 209 8.82 14.41 -3.10
N GLY A 210 8.74 14.22 -4.41
CA GLY A 210 9.57 13.25 -5.09
C GLY A 210 9.20 11.80 -4.72
N PRO A 211 9.93 10.80 -5.27
CA PRO A 211 9.72 9.40 -4.94
C PRO A 211 10.17 9.10 -3.51
N LEU A 212 9.25 8.54 -2.70
CA LEU A 212 9.50 8.21 -1.30
C LEU A 212 10.07 6.79 -1.15
N GLY A 213 11.11 6.67 -0.32
CA GLY A 213 11.79 5.42 0.00
C GLY A 213 12.78 4.96 -1.09
N GLU A 214 13.67 4.03 -0.74
CA GLU A 214 14.68 3.50 -1.66
C GLU A 214 14.06 2.85 -2.90
N GLY A 215 13.00 2.05 -2.74
CA GLY A 215 12.28 1.42 -3.85
C GLY A 215 11.67 2.45 -4.81
N GLY A 216 11.18 3.58 -4.28
CA GLY A 216 10.70 4.71 -5.07
C GLY A 216 11.81 5.34 -5.92
N ARG A 217 12.96 5.62 -5.30
CA ARG A 217 14.13 6.21 -5.97
C ARG A 217 14.76 5.28 -7.00
N ALA A 218 14.99 4.01 -6.65
CA ALA A 218 15.56 3.02 -7.56
C ALA A 218 14.73 2.83 -8.83
N GLY A 219 13.43 2.73 -8.67
CA GLY A 219 12.54 2.61 -9.81
C GLY A 219 12.43 3.90 -10.63
N HIS A 220 12.55 5.10 -10.04
CA HIS A 220 12.60 6.38 -10.77
C HIS A 220 13.86 6.43 -11.66
N ALA A 221 15.01 6.07 -11.12
CA ALA A 221 16.27 6.00 -11.87
C ALA A 221 16.24 4.97 -13.02
N ALA A 222 15.49 3.89 -12.89
CA ALA A 222 15.33 2.91 -13.97
C ALA A 222 14.40 3.42 -15.10
N GLY A 223 13.34 4.16 -14.75
CA GLY A 223 12.38 4.71 -15.73
C GLY A 223 12.93 5.89 -16.53
N THR A 224 13.97 6.60 -16.05
CA THR A 224 14.61 7.71 -16.77
C THR A 224 15.67 7.23 -17.79
N ARG A 225 15.95 5.94 -17.87
CA ARG A 225 16.95 5.35 -18.80
C ARG A 225 16.34 4.69 -20.03
N THR A 226 15.03 4.72 -20.17
CA THR A 226 14.27 4.19 -21.32
C THR A 226 13.67 5.32 -22.13
#